data_24250bf64d719f677cbe7bdb78c51413
#
_entry.id   24250bf64d719f677cbe7bdb78c51413
#
_cell.length_a   1.000
_cell.length_b   1.000
_cell.length_c   1.000
_cell.angle_alpha   90.00
_cell.angle_beta   90.00
_cell.angle_gamma   90.00
#
_symmetry.space_group_name_H-M   'P 1'
#
loop_
_entity.id
_entity.type
_entity.pdbx_description
1 polymer ?
#
loop_
_entity_poly.entity_id
_entity_poly.type
_entity_poly.pdbx_seq_one_letter_code
_entity_poly.pdbx_strand_id
1 'polypeptide(L)'
;MRSRCKLLITLLVIGLLSISILAQSGVRPNANAAGGVMIGVVARRDNKQTNPVTSKELSVYDNGIEQSIRNFTPDPSPARIVLLVDNSLTIRADVEKLEQAAREFAYEIYEGDKLLIVGYDEQAEIVSDWTDDAKAIESSLKLFRKKGQPHLFDAIRAVIEEAMRPMQNPKRIIVVISDGLDRGSKATFEHTLAELQTENIMVYAVQAVDRTRGAIRRDVPKPKVVIDKLAEGTGGQIFSIDELQVAAKAICDELRQNRYVLSYVPSSAPFGQARSLLVVGNEGITIRSKSMQQPN
;
A
#
# COMPACT_ATOMS: atom_id res chain seq x y z
N MET A 1 67.50 -39.16 39.28
CA MET A 1 68.08 -39.10 37.90
C MET A 1 66.95 -38.69 36.91
N ARG A 2 67.29 -37.72 36.08
CA ARG A 2 66.38 -36.94 35.21
C ARG A 2 65.84 -37.80 34.03
N SER A 3 64.59 -37.79 33.75
CA SER A 3 64.08 -38.13 32.43
C SER A 3 62.99 -37.11 32.01
N ARG A 4 63.28 -36.46 30.86
CA ARG A 4 62.45 -35.41 30.27
C ARG A 4 61.37 -36.05 29.43
N CYS A 5 60.14 -35.81 29.77
CA CYS A 5 58.99 -36.16 28.93
C CYS A 5 58.78 -35.04 27.93
N LYS A 6 58.88 -35.34 26.64
CA LYS A 6 58.57 -34.40 25.53
C LYS A 6 57.08 -34.48 25.23
N LEU A 7 56.40 -33.38 25.48
CA LEU A 7 54.98 -33.22 25.15
C LEU A 7 54.88 -32.83 23.66
N LEU A 8 54.35 -33.72 22.84
CA LEU A 8 53.95 -33.42 21.48
C LEU A 8 52.57 -32.75 21.47
N ILE A 9 52.52 -31.47 21.17
CA ILE A 9 51.27 -30.74 20.93
C ILE A 9 50.93 -30.90 19.47
N THR A 10 49.92 -31.74 19.20
CA THR A 10 49.32 -31.85 17.89
C THR A 10 48.28 -30.74 17.75
N LEU A 11 48.57 -29.71 16.95
CA LEU A 11 47.61 -28.66 16.60
C LEU A 11 46.58 -29.23 15.61
N LEU A 12 45.38 -29.47 16.07
CA LEU A 12 44.23 -29.78 15.23
C LEU A 12 43.63 -28.46 14.72
N VAL A 13 43.96 -28.10 13.46
CA VAL A 13 43.35 -26.95 12.81
C VAL A 13 41.97 -27.39 12.31
N ILE A 14 40.92 -27.09 13.10
CA ILE A 14 39.54 -27.21 12.67
C ILE A 14 39.22 -25.99 11.82
N GLY A 15 39.25 -26.17 10.50
CA GLY A 15 38.76 -25.19 9.55
C GLY A 15 37.23 -25.05 9.68
N LEU A 16 36.78 -24.03 10.38
CA LEU A 16 35.39 -23.56 10.33
C LEU A 16 35.13 -23.00 8.94
N LEU A 17 34.54 -23.82 8.06
CA LEU A 17 33.86 -23.30 6.87
C LEU A 17 32.62 -22.55 7.33
N SER A 18 32.74 -21.25 7.49
CA SER A 18 31.63 -20.33 7.62
C SER A 18 30.90 -20.31 6.26
N ILE A 19 29.87 -21.14 6.10
CA ILE A 19 28.90 -20.98 5.04
C ILE A 19 28.12 -19.71 5.35
N SER A 20 28.57 -18.59 4.77
CA SER A 20 27.78 -17.37 4.70
C SER A 20 26.56 -17.66 3.84
N ILE A 21 25.44 -18.04 4.47
CA ILE A 21 24.14 -17.96 3.85
C ILE A 21 23.93 -16.46 3.62
N LEU A 22 24.25 -16.01 2.41
CA LEU A 22 23.73 -14.76 1.89
C LEU A 22 22.23 -14.93 1.83
N ALA A 23 21.53 -14.61 2.94
CA ALA A 23 20.15 -14.25 2.87
C ALA A 23 20.10 -13.12 1.81
N GLN A 24 19.67 -13.44 0.61
CA GLN A 24 19.24 -12.44 -0.36
C GLN A 24 18.04 -11.75 0.28
N SER A 25 18.31 -10.79 1.16
CA SER A 25 17.34 -9.78 1.49
C SER A 25 16.97 -9.18 0.14
N GLY A 26 15.72 -9.34 -0.27
CA GLY A 26 15.19 -8.81 -1.51
C GLY A 26 15.16 -7.28 -1.44
N VAL A 27 16.32 -6.67 -1.37
CA VAL A 27 16.48 -5.22 -1.47
C VAL A 27 16.07 -4.89 -2.89
N ARG A 28 14.90 -4.29 -3.04
CA ARG A 28 14.52 -3.68 -4.30
C ARG A 28 15.65 -2.73 -4.68
N PRO A 29 16.29 -2.89 -5.85
CA PRO A 29 17.26 -1.91 -6.30
C PRO A 29 16.56 -0.55 -6.22
N ASN A 30 17.19 0.41 -5.55
CA ASN A 30 16.67 1.77 -5.54
C ASN A 30 16.72 2.27 -6.99
N ALA A 31 15.63 2.12 -7.73
CA ALA A 31 15.56 2.46 -9.15
C ALA A 31 15.86 3.95 -9.38
N ASN A 32 15.69 4.76 -8.35
CA ASN A 32 16.01 6.18 -8.34
C ASN A 32 17.54 6.45 -8.37
N ALA A 33 18.36 5.51 -7.93
CA ALA A 33 19.83 5.67 -7.97
C ALA A 33 20.41 5.71 -9.41
N ALA A 34 19.62 5.29 -10.42
CA ALA A 34 20.03 5.27 -11.83
C ALA A 34 19.11 6.14 -12.71
N GLY A 35 18.31 7.06 -12.14
CA GLY A 35 17.35 7.87 -12.88
C GLY A 35 16.14 7.07 -13.40
N GLY A 36 15.95 5.83 -12.94
CA GLY A 36 14.81 4.98 -13.30
C GLY A 36 13.57 5.26 -12.45
N VAL A 37 12.41 4.97 -13.01
CA VAL A 37 11.11 5.00 -12.30
C VAL A 37 10.69 3.57 -12.03
N MET A 38 10.25 3.29 -10.78
CA MET A 38 9.67 2.02 -10.38
C MET A 38 8.28 2.25 -9.79
N ILE A 39 7.31 1.51 -10.29
CA ILE A 39 5.90 1.63 -9.90
C ILE A 39 5.30 0.26 -9.61
N GLY A 40 4.37 0.24 -8.67
CA GLY A 40 3.50 -0.90 -8.48
C GLY A 40 2.32 -0.84 -9.44
N VAL A 41 2.03 -1.96 -10.07
CA VAL A 41 0.96 -2.10 -11.05
C VAL A 41 0.08 -3.28 -10.66
N VAL A 42 -1.23 -3.12 -10.78
CA VAL A 42 -2.18 -4.23 -10.80
C VAL A 42 -2.42 -4.58 -12.27
N ALA A 43 -2.23 -5.85 -12.62
CA ALA A 43 -2.50 -6.34 -13.97
C ALA A 43 -3.28 -7.65 -13.90
N ARG A 44 -4.46 -7.69 -14.53
CA ARG A 44 -5.35 -8.84 -14.48
C ARG A 44 -5.97 -9.10 -15.85
N ARG A 45 -6.13 -10.39 -16.20
CA ARG A 45 -6.90 -10.80 -17.40
C ARG A 45 -8.39 -10.85 -17.08
N ASP A 46 -9.19 -10.28 -17.97
CA ASP A 46 -10.64 -10.16 -17.76
C ASP A 46 -11.38 -11.49 -17.90
N ASN A 47 -10.82 -12.43 -18.67
CA ASN A 47 -11.42 -13.74 -19.01
C ASN A 47 -11.07 -14.87 -18.04
N LYS A 48 -10.67 -14.55 -16.80
CA LYS A 48 -10.27 -15.52 -15.76
C LYS A 48 -9.09 -16.44 -16.14
N GLN A 49 -8.33 -16.11 -17.18
CA GLN A 49 -7.10 -16.82 -17.49
C GLN A 49 -6.07 -16.61 -16.38
N THR A 50 -5.40 -17.69 -16.00
CA THR A 50 -4.41 -17.70 -14.91
C THR A 50 -2.98 -17.40 -15.39
N ASN A 51 -2.77 -17.30 -16.70
CA ASN A 51 -1.45 -16.99 -17.23
C ASN A 51 -1.02 -15.57 -16.82
N PRO A 52 0.19 -15.40 -16.29
CA PRO A 52 0.70 -14.09 -15.92
C PRO A 52 0.68 -13.11 -17.10
N VAL A 53 0.41 -11.85 -16.84
CA VAL A 53 0.57 -10.78 -17.81
C VAL A 53 2.06 -10.54 -18.03
N THR A 54 2.46 -10.27 -19.27
CA THR A 54 3.86 -10.05 -19.65
C THR A 54 4.09 -8.62 -20.11
N SER A 55 5.36 -8.16 -20.09
CA SER A 55 5.71 -6.81 -20.53
C SER A 55 5.37 -6.50 -21.99
N LYS A 56 5.29 -7.53 -22.83
CA LYS A 56 4.95 -7.39 -24.27
C LYS A 56 3.48 -7.04 -24.50
N GLU A 57 2.66 -7.19 -23.48
CA GLU A 57 1.22 -6.92 -23.53
C GLU A 57 0.87 -5.56 -22.93
N LEU A 58 1.88 -4.75 -22.60
CA LEU A 58 1.71 -3.45 -21.94
C LEU A 58 2.43 -2.35 -22.71
N SER A 59 1.88 -1.14 -22.64
CA SER A 59 2.55 0.11 -22.99
C SER A 59 2.54 1.07 -21.79
N VAL A 60 3.63 1.81 -21.62
CA VAL A 60 3.79 2.83 -20.56
C VAL A 60 3.98 4.19 -21.23
N TYR A 61 3.22 5.17 -20.80
CA TYR A 61 3.33 6.54 -21.25
C TYR A 61 3.66 7.47 -20.09
N ASP A 62 4.72 8.25 -20.23
CA ASP A 62 5.15 9.29 -19.28
C ASP A 62 5.01 10.64 -19.97
N ASN A 63 4.12 11.51 -19.51
CA ASN A 63 3.68 12.74 -20.21
C ASN A 63 3.27 12.51 -21.69
N GLY A 64 2.57 11.41 -21.94
CA GLY A 64 2.12 11.05 -23.29
C GLY A 64 3.20 10.46 -24.21
N ILE A 65 4.45 10.34 -23.75
CA ILE A 65 5.55 9.74 -24.51
C ILE A 65 5.69 8.29 -24.10
N GLU A 66 5.63 7.38 -25.07
CA GLU A 66 5.81 5.95 -24.80
C GLU A 66 7.23 5.65 -24.30
N GLN A 67 7.31 4.82 -23.25
CA GLN A 67 8.54 4.45 -22.59
C GLN A 67 8.85 2.97 -22.75
N SER A 68 10.13 2.64 -22.89
CA SER A 68 10.57 1.25 -22.93
C SER A 68 10.55 0.64 -21.54
N ILE A 69 9.73 -0.40 -21.34
CA ILE A 69 9.68 -1.17 -20.09
C ILE A 69 11.00 -1.92 -19.93
N ARG A 70 11.71 -1.69 -18.83
CA ARG A 70 12.94 -2.41 -18.48
C ARG A 70 12.66 -3.71 -17.73
N ASN A 71 11.72 -3.64 -16.80
CA ASN A 71 11.33 -4.79 -16.00
C ASN A 71 9.83 -4.76 -15.72
N PHE A 72 9.20 -5.94 -15.78
CA PHE A 72 7.82 -6.16 -15.37
C PHE A 72 7.73 -7.59 -14.80
N THR A 73 7.62 -7.70 -13.49
CA THR A 73 7.64 -8.98 -12.78
C THR A 73 6.56 -9.02 -11.70
N PRO A 74 6.00 -10.20 -11.40
CA PRO A 74 5.16 -10.34 -10.20
C PRO A 74 5.88 -9.81 -8.97
N ASP A 75 5.13 -9.20 -8.06
CA ASP A 75 5.64 -8.70 -6.79
C ASP A 75 5.43 -9.74 -5.68
N PRO A 76 6.47 -10.51 -5.30
CA PRO A 76 6.35 -11.55 -4.27
C PRO A 76 6.41 -10.99 -2.84
N SER A 77 6.68 -9.70 -2.67
CA SER A 77 6.85 -9.12 -1.34
C SER A 77 5.56 -9.22 -0.53
N PRO A 78 5.67 -9.42 0.80
CA PRO A 78 4.49 -9.41 1.67
C PRO A 78 3.84 -8.02 1.67
N ALA A 79 2.53 -7.99 1.89
CA ALA A 79 1.78 -6.75 2.03
C ALA A 79 1.87 -6.21 3.47
N ARG A 80 1.91 -4.89 3.58
CA ARG A 80 1.67 -4.14 4.81
C ARG A 80 0.43 -3.28 4.58
N ILE A 81 -0.65 -3.67 5.21
CA ILE A 81 -1.97 -3.11 4.99
C ILE A 81 -2.35 -2.28 6.22
N VAL A 82 -2.56 -0.99 6.04
CA VAL A 82 -3.19 -0.15 7.06
C VAL A 82 -4.67 -0.06 6.75
N LEU A 83 -5.51 -0.49 7.71
CA LEU A 83 -6.93 -0.12 7.71
C LEU A 83 -7.04 1.23 8.40
N LEU A 84 -7.28 2.28 7.63
CA LEU A 84 -7.53 3.62 8.13
C LEU A 84 -9.03 3.83 8.23
N VAL A 85 -9.54 3.78 9.46
CA VAL A 85 -10.97 3.72 9.75
C VAL A 85 -11.46 5.05 10.29
N ASP A 86 -12.42 5.64 9.59
CA ASP A 86 -13.13 6.83 10.06
C ASP A 86 -13.96 6.48 11.30
N ASN A 87 -13.54 6.94 12.46
CA ASN A 87 -14.28 6.81 13.70
C ASN A 87 -14.89 8.15 14.19
N SER A 88 -15.02 9.10 13.29
CA SER A 88 -15.64 10.38 13.61
C SER A 88 -17.15 10.25 13.90
N LEU A 89 -17.70 11.24 14.53
CA LEU A 89 -19.14 11.31 14.81
C LEU A 89 -19.99 11.50 13.54
N THR A 90 -19.37 11.93 12.44
CA THR A 90 -20.09 12.25 11.19
C THR A 90 -20.26 11.05 10.28
N ILE A 91 -19.40 10.05 10.35
CA ILE A 91 -19.58 8.83 9.57
C ILE A 91 -20.85 8.09 9.99
N ARG A 92 -21.60 7.56 9.02
CA ARG A 92 -22.88 6.90 9.30
C ARG A 92 -22.81 5.39 9.45
N ALA A 93 -21.63 4.81 9.34
CA ALA A 93 -21.44 3.42 9.71
C ALA A 93 -21.49 3.29 11.24
N ASP A 94 -22.16 2.28 11.72
CA ASP A 94 -22.15 1.92 13.13
C ASP A 94 -20.78 1.33 13.52
N VAL A 95 -20.44 1.38 14.81
CA VAL A 95 -19.18 0.83 15.32
C VAL A 95 -19.04 -0.65 14.96
N GLU A 96 -20.12 -1.41 15.08
CA GLU A 96 -20.18 -2.83 14.71
C GLU A 96 -19.82 -3.07 13.24
N LYS A 97 -20.23 -2.19 12.34
CA LYS A 97 -19.91 -2.27 10.92
C LYS A 97 -18.42 -2.00 10.66
N LEU A 98 -17.83 -1.03 11.38
CA LEU A 98 -16.42 -0.72 11.30
C LEU A 98 -15.56 -1.84 11.88
N GLU A 99 -15.97 -2.42 13.01
CA GLU A 99 -15.33 -3.61 13.58
C GLU A 99 -15.43 -4.81 12.65
N GLN A 100 -16.58 -5.02 11.99
CA GLN A 100 -16.76 -6.08 11.01
C GLN A 100 -15.76 -5.92 9.87
N ALA A 101 -15.57 -4.70 9.35
CA ALA A 101 -14.59 -4.46 8.30
C ALA A 101 -13.18 -4.93 8.71
N ALA A 102 -12.74 -4.57 9.92
CA ALA A 102 -11.44 -4.99 10.42
C ALA A 102 -11.32 -6.51 10.58
N ARG A 103 -12.39 -7.18 11.03
CA ARG A 103 -12.44 -8.66 11.13
C ARG A 103 -12.33 -9.32 9.76
N GLU A 104 -13.08 -8.86 8.76
CA GLU A 104 -13.02 -9.45 7.41
C GLU A 104 -11.60 -9.39 6.85
N PHE A 105 -10.90 -8.27 6.99
CA PHE A 105 -9.50 -8.17 6.57
C PHE A 105 -8.58 -9.09 7.38
N ALA A 106 -8.78 -9.21 8.69
CA ALA A 106 -7.97 -10.06 9.55
C ALA A 106 -8.01 -11.56 9.15
N TYR A 107 -9.11 -12.01 8.55
CA TYR A 107 -9.26 -13.38 8.07
C TYR A 107 -8.84 -13.58 6.61
N GLU A 108 -8.73 -12.51 5.81
CA GLU A 108 -8.39 -12.60 4.38
C GLU A 108 -6.91 -12.33 4.06
N ILE A 109 -6.13 -11.77 4.99
CA ILE A 109 -4.68 -11.57 4.78
C ILE A 109 -3.95 -12.90 4.64
N TYR A 110 -2.91 -12.92 3.81
CA TYR A 110 -2.11 -14.09 3.55
C TYR A 110 -0.90 -14.19 4.49
N GLU A 111 -0.33 -15.39 4.57
CA GLU A 111 0.89 -15.64 5.35
C GLU A 111 2.01 -14.68 4.94
N GLY A 112 2.61 -14.02 5.94
CA GLY A 112 3.64 -12.99 5.78
C GLY A 112 3.11 -11.56 5.63
N ASP A 113 1.83 -11.38 5.28
CA ASP A 113 1.19 -10.07 5.31
C ASP A 113 0.94 -9.61 6.76
N LYS A 114 0.83 -8.31 6.99
CA LYS A 114 0.45 -7.77 8.30
C LYS A 114 -0.53 -6.62 8.16
N LEU A 115 -1.39 -6.53 9.16
CA LEU A 115 -2.41 -5.53 9.29
C LEU A 115 -2.09 -4.58 10.44
N LEU A 116 -2.23 -3.28 10.23
CA LEU A 116 -2.26 -2.22 11.23
C LEU A 116 -3.64 -1.58 11.17
N ILE A 117 -4.30 -1.40 12.30
CA ILE A 117 -5.59 -0.71 12.35
C ILE A 117 -5.40 0.64 13.01
N VAL A 118 -5.75 1.68 12.28
CA VAL A 118 -5.71 3.07 12.72
C VAL A 118 -7.11 3.64 12.65
N GLY A 119 -7.64 4.08 13.79
CA GLY A 119 -8.85 4.89 13.83
C GLY A 119 -8.49 6.36 13.69
N TYR A 120 -9.33 7.14 13.02
CA TYR A 120 -9.09 8.58 12.96
C TYR A 120 -10.37 9.40 13.16
N ASP A 121 -10.20 10.47 13.88
CA ASP A 121 -11.11 11.61 13.98
C ASP A 121 -10.29 12.91 13.78
N GLU A 122 -10.14 13.73 14.76
CA GLU A 122 -9.23 14.89 14.78
C GLU A 122 -7.75 14.46 14.89
N GLN A 123 -7.50 13.21 15.27
CA GLN A 123 -6.18 12.60 15.38
C GLN A 123 -6.23 11.15 14.89
N ALA A 124 -5.10 10.63 14.40
CA ALA A 124 -4.93 9.23 14.08
C ALA A 124 -4.44 8.47 15.32
N GLU A 125 -5.12 7.38 15.70
CA GLU A 125 -4.78 6.55 16.87
C GLU A 125 -4.65 5.09 16.45
N ILE A 126 -3.58 4.41 16.88
CA ILE A 126 -3.41 2.98 16.63
C ILE A 126 -4.42 2.20 17.50
N VAL A 127 -5.28 1.44 16.84
CA VAL A 127 -6.25 0.54 17.47
C VAL A 127 -5.63 -0.84 17.64
N SER A 128 -4.93 -1.34 16.62
CA SER A 128 -4.17 -2.60 16.66
C SER A 128 -2.86 -2.41 15.92
N ASP A 129 -1.74 -2.72 16.59
CA ASP A 129 -0.41 -2.63 15.97
C ASP A 129 -0.21 -3.76 14.93
N TRP A 130 0.86 -3.68 14.15
CA TRP A 130 1.20 -4.62 13.08
C TRP A 130 1.14 -6.08 13.52
N THR A 131 0.14 -6.80 13.04
CA THR A 131 -0.08 -8.21 13.37
C THR A 131 -0.74 -8.96 12.23
N ASP A 132 -0.62 -10.29 12.24
CA ASP A 132 -1.34 -11.25 11.43
C ASP A 132 -2.26 -12.14 12.32
N ASP A 133 -2.32 -11.87 13.61
CA ASP A 133 -3.18 -12.59 14.55
C ASP A 133 -4.59 -11.99 14.61
N ALA A 134 -5.55 -12.65 13.97
CA ALA A 134 -6.95 -12.24 13.94
C ALA A 134 -7.56 -12.08 15.35
N LYS A 135 -7.15 -12.92 16.34
CA LYS A 135 -7.66 -12.81 17.72
C LYS A 135 -7.14 -11.57 18.43
N ALA A 136 -5.88 -11.22 18.19
CA ALA A 136 -5.31 -9.98 18.71
C ALA A 136 -6.05 -8.75 18.14
N ILE A 137 -6.35 -8.77 16.86
CA ILE A 137 -7.14 -7.74 16.19
C ILE A 137 -8.52 -7.64 16.80
N GLU A 138 -9.28 -8.73 16.90
CA GLU A 138 -10.63 -8.74 17.49
C GLU A 138 -10.64 -8.20 18.95
N SER A 139 -9.61 -8.52 19.72
CA SER A 139 -9.49 -8.01 21.10
C SER A 139 -9.29 -6.50 21.14
N SER A 140 -8.54 -5.95 20.21
CA SER A 140 -8.25 -4.51 20.10
C SER A 140 -9.48 -3.71 19.68
N LEU A 141 -10.34 -4.27 18.82
CA LEU A 141 -11.54 -3.60 18.32
C LEU A 141 -12.53 -3.21 19.42
N LYS A 142 -12.54 -3.90 20.56
CA LYS A 142 -13.39 -3.55 21.71
C LYS A 142 -13.13 -2.14 22.25
N LEU A 143 -12.00 -1.52 21.89
CA LEU A 143 -11.64 -0.15 22.25
C LEU A 143 -12.15 0.88 21.25
N PHE A 144 -12.70 0.43 20.12
CA PHE A 144 -13.16 1.32 19.07
C PHE A 144 -14.33 2.19 19.55
N ARG A 145 -14.25 3.50 19.34
CA ARG A 145 -15.29 4.48 19.75
C ARG A 145 -15.37 5.59 18.74
N LYS A 146 -16.58 6.04 18.48
CA LYS A 146 -16.80 7.23 17.64
C LYS A 146 -16.64 8.51 18.46
N LYS A 147 -15.85 9.45 17.94
CA LYS A 147 -15.59 10.75 18.55
C LYS A 147 -15.18 11.78 17.49
N GLY A 148 -15.16 13.04 17.82
CA GLY A 148 -14.55 14.13 17.04
C GLY A 148 -15.10 14.35 15.63
N GLN A 149 -14.31 15.05 14.81
CA GLN A 149 -14.54 15.37 13.39
C GLN A 149 -13.49 14.67 12.52
N PRO A 150 -13.79 14.34 11.26
CA PRO A 150 -12.85 13.63 10.42
C PRO A 150 -11.76 14.54 9.86
N HIS A 151 -10.50 14.32 10.25
CA HIS A 151 -9.30 14.93 9.66
C HIS A 151 -8.61 13.88 8.76
N LEU A 152 -9.26 13.52 7.66
CA LEU A 152 -8.84 12.43 6.76
C LEU A 152 -7.44 12.65 6.19
N PHE A 153 -7.14 13.88 5.71
CA PHE A 153 -5.86 14.13 5.05
C PHE A 153 -4.70 14.13 6.05
N ASP A 154 -4.90 14.69 7.24
CA ASP A 154 -3.89 14.63 8.30
C ASP A 154 -3.67 13.19 8.77
N ALA A 155 -4.72 12.38 8.86
CA ALA A 155 -4.62 10.96 9.23
C ALA A 155 -3.86 10.13 8.18
N ILE A 156 -4.14 10.33 6.89
CA ILE A 156 -3.38 9.67 5.82
C ILE A 156 -1.90 10.05 5.91
N ARG A 157 -1.57 11.32 6.12
CA ARG A 157 -0.20 11.78 6.25
C ARG A 157 0.51 11.19 7.47
N ALA A 158 -0.16 11.14 8.62
CA ALA A 158 0.39 10.46 9.80
C ALA A 158 0.74 8.99 9.51
N VAL A 159 -0.16 8.27 8.83
CA VAL A 159 0.10 6.89 8.39
C VAL A 159 1.28 6.80 7.42
N ILE A 160 1.40 7.72 6.46
CA ILE A 160 2.54 7.76 5.53
C ILE A 160 3.85 7.95 6.31
N GLU A 161 3.91 8.94 7.17
CA GLU A 161 5.13 9.34 7.88
C GLU A 161 5.57 8.30 8.93
N GLU A 162 4.64 7.83 9.75
CA GLU A 162 4.95 7.02 10.93
C GLU A 162 4.92 5.51 10.65
N ALA A 163 4.01 5.06 9.77
CA ALA A 163 3.81 3.64 9.54
C ALA A 163 4.39 3.13 8.21
N MET A 164 4.34 3.93 7.13
CA MET A 164 4.69 3.44 5.80
C MET A 164 6.09 3.82 5.34
N ARG A 165 6.53 5.06 5.59
CA ARG A 165 7.85 5.55 5.16
C ARG A 165 9.02 4.80 5.79
N PRO A 166 8.98 4.39 7.07
CA PRO A 166 10.06 3.58 7.65
C PRO A 166 10.21 2.19 7.04
N MET A 167 9.21 1.70 6.33
CA MET A 167 9.23 0.36 5.74
C MET A 167 9.92 0.36 4.39
N GLN A 168 10.94 -0.49 4.27
CA GLN A 168 11.57 -0.79 3.00
C GLN A 168 11.00 -2.11 2.45
N ASN A 169 10.62 -2.14 1.17
CA ASN A 169 10.31 -3.36 0.41
C ASN A 169 8.92 -4.02 0.49
N PRO A 170 8.05 -3.89 1.50
CA PRO A 170 6.73 -4.51 1.39
C PRO A 170 5.85 -3.78 0.37
N LYS A 171 4.78 -4.44 -0.08
CA LYS A 171 3.66 -3.76 -0.72
C LYS A 171 2.99 -2.86 0.31
N ARG A 172 3.02 -1.56 0.09
CA ARG A 172 2.46 -0.56 1.01
C ARG A 172 1.05 -0.20 0.57
N ILE A 173 0.07 -0.54 1.42
CA ILE A 173 -1.36 -0.44 1.11
C ILE A 173 -2.07 0.30 2.23
N ILE A 174 -2.91 1.25 1.88
CA ILE A 174 -3.88 1.85 2.80
C ILE A 174 -5.27 1.48 2.30
N VAL A 175 -6.09 0.92 3.17
CA VAL A 175 -7.53 0.72 2.93
C VAL A 175 -8.25 1.77 3.76
N VAL A 176 -8.80 2.78 3.10
CA VAL A 176 -9.57 3.84 3.75
C VAL A 176 -11.02 3.40 3.88
N ILE A 177 -11.53 3.33 5.10
CA ILE A 177 -12.93 3.04 5.40
C ILE A 177 -13.58 4.36 5.85
N SER A 178 -14.23 5.06 4.92
CA SER A 178 -14.72 6.43 5.12
C SER A 178 -15.81 6.79 4.11
N ASP A 179 -16.54 7.87 4.37
CA ASP A 179 -17.39 8.53 3.37
C ASP A 179 -16.61 9.57 2.54
N GLY A 180 -15.35 9.82 2.87
CA GLY A 180 -14.47 10.78 2.20
C GLY A 180 -14.59 12.22 2.69
N LEU A 181 -15.35 12.46 3.75
CA LEU A 181 -15.47 13.78 4.35
C LEU A 181 -14.17 14.14 5.08
N ASP A 182 -13.69 15.35 4.85
CA ASP A 182 -12.63 15.98 5.63
C ASP A 182 -13.13 17.29 6.27
N ARG A 183 -12.86 17.47 7.55
CA ARG A 183 -13.27 18.68 8.28
C ARG A 183 -12.20 19.13 9.24
N GLY A 184 -11.22 19.84 8.74
CA GLY A 184 -10.26 20.52 9.61
C GLY A 184 -8.83 20.03 9.49
N SER A 185 -8.50 19.13 8.56
CA SER A 185 -7.12 18.82 8.26
C SER A 185 -6.32 20.07 7.91
N LYS A 186 -5.09 20.12 8.36
CA LYS A 186 -4.10 21.13 7.97
C LYS A 186 -3.51 20.82 6.59
N ALA A 187 -3.40 19.55 6.27
CA ALA A 187 -2.98 19.09 4.97
C ALA A 187 -4.06 19.34 3.91
N THR A 188 -3.63 19.60 2.68
CA THR A 188 -4.54 19.67 1.53
C THR A 188 -4.67 18.31 0.87
N PHE A 189 -5.78 18.10 0.17
CA PHE A 189 -6.03 16.89 -0.61
C PHE A 189 -4.92 16.63 -1.64
N GLU A 190 -4.55 17.67 -2.39
CA GLU A 190 -3.54 17.59 -3.45
C GLU A 190 -2.17 17.17 -2.91
N HIS A 191 -1.78 17.74 -1.78
CA HIS A 191 -0.51 17.40 -1.14
C HIS A 191 -0.51 15.95 -0.64
N THR A 192 -1.60 15.53 0.00
CA THR A 192 -1.77 14.15 0.49
C THR A 192 -1.72 13.12 -0.65
N LEU A 193 -2.42 13.39 -1.77
CA LEU A 193 -2.39 12.53 -2.94
C LEU A 193 -0.99 12.46 -3.57
N ALA A 194 -0.30 13.60 -3.67
CA ALA A 194 1.07 13.66 -4.17
C ALA A 194 2.05 12.85 -3.30
N GLU A 195 1.92 12.90 -1.98
CA GLU A 195 2.75 12.08 -1.07
C GLU A 195 2.49 10.58 -1.25
N LEU A 196 1.23 10.14 -1.35
CA LEU A 196 0.88 8.75 -1.63
C LEU A 196 1.53 8.25 -2.93
N GLN A 197 1.50 9.08 -3.97
CA GLN A 197 2.08 8.76 -5.28
C GLN A 197 3.62 8.74 -5.23
N THR A 198 4.25 9.65 -4.50
CA THR A 198 5.70 9.70 -4.28
C THR A 198 6.18 8.42 -3.59
N GLU A 199 5.49 8.03 -2.53
CA GLU A 199 5.81 6.86 -1.72
C GLU A 199 5.37 5.54 -2.36
N ASN A 200 4.72 5.55 -3.54
CA ASN A 200 4.14 4.37 -4.18
C ASN A 200 3.20 3.58 -3.25
N ILE A 201 2.42 4.28 -2.44
CA ILE A 201 1.39 3.70 -1.59
C ILE A 201 0.10 3.61 -2.38
N MET A 202 -0.48 2.41 -2.48
CA MET A 202 -1.76 2.21 -3.15
C MET A 202 -2.89 2.34 -2.13
N VAL A 203 -3.93 3.07 -2.50
CA VAL A 203 -5.11 3.28 -1.65
C VAL A 203 -6.31 2.53 -2.23
N TYR A 204 -6.86 1.61 -1.46
CA TYR A 204 -8.21 1.09 -1.68
C TYR A 204 -9.18 1.85 -0.79
N ALA A 205 -10.42 1.95 -1.20
CA ALA A 205 -11.46 2.58 -0.41
C ALA A 205 -12.63 1.62 -0.20
N VAL A 206 -13.10 1.55 1.04
CA VAL A 206 -14.38 0.95 1.40
C VAL A 206 -15.30 2.10 1.78
N GLN A 207 -16.12 2.50 0.81
CA GLN A 207 -16.88 3.75 0.89
C GLN A 207 -18.16 3.58 1.69
N ALA A 208 -18.29 4.37 2.76
CA ALA A 208 -19.57 4.61 3.43
C ALA A 208 -20.41 5.63 2.65
N VAL A 209 -21.73 5.63 2.88
CA VAL A 209 -22.65 6.53 2.16
C VAL A 209 -22.40 7.99 2.57
N ASP A 210 -21.98 8.80 1.59
CA ASP A 210 -21.95 10.26 1.75
C ASP A 210 -23.39 10.83 1.76
N ARG A 211 -23.72 11.52 2.84
CA ARG A 211 -25.02 12.20 2.99
C ARG A 211 -24.91 13.71 3.10
N THR A 212 -23.76 14.28 2.84
CA THR A 212 -23.59 15.76 2.88
C THR A 212 -24.38 16.45 1.78
N ARG A 213 -24.86 15.71 0.75
CA ARG A 213 -25.61 16.20 -0.42
C ARG A 213 -24.93 17.39 -1.12
N GLY A 214 -23.60 17.49 -0.99
CA GLY A 214 -22.83 18.56 -1.62
C GLY A 214 -22.91 19.91 -0.90
N ALA A 215 -23.42 19.98 0.32
CA ALA A 215 -23.41 21.18 1.17
C ALA A 215 -22.02 21.42 1.77
N ILE A 216 -20.99 21.51 0.90
CA ILE A 216 -19.59 21.71 1.29
C ILE A 216 -19.12 23.07 0.76
N ARG A 217 -18.17 23.65 1.47
CA ARG A 217 -17.48 24.87 1.02
C ARG A 217 -16.90 24.66 -0.38
N ARG A 218 -16.87 25.71 -1.20
CA ARG A 218 -16.42 25.64 -2.61
C ARG A 218 -14.95 25.25 -2.78
N ASP A 219 -14.15 25.45 -1.73
CA ASP A 219 -12.69 25.25 -1.68
C ASP A 219 -12.26 23.84 -1.21
N VAL A 220 -13.20 22.97 -0.87
CA VAL A 220 -12.93 21.59 -0.45
C VAL A 220 -13.49 20.61 -1.48
N PRO A 221 -12.73 19.60 -1.92
CA PRO A 221 -13.26 18.56 -2.81
C PRO A 221 -14.47 17.85 -2.18
N LYS A 222 -15.46 17.49 -3.01
CA LYS A 222 -16.60 16.70 -2.53
C LYS A 222 -16.11 15.34 -2.01
N PRO A 223 -16.70 14.78 -0.94
CA PRO A 223 -16.29 13.50 -0.36
C PRO A 223 -16.14 12.37 -1.39
N LYS A 224 -17.12 12.21 -2.28
CA LYS A 224 -17.02 11.22 -3.36
C LYS A 224 -15.80 11.45 -4.25
N VAL A 225 -15.50 12.68 -4.61
CA VAL A 225 -14.33 13.02 -5.45
C VAL A 225 -13.03 12.71 -4.72
N VAL A 226 -12.98 12.90 -3.40
CA VAL A 226 -11.82 12.54 -2.56
C VAL A 226 -11.59 11.02 -2.64
N ILE A 227 -12.62 10.23 -2.37
CA ILE A 227 -12.52 8.76 -2.42
C ILE A 227 -12.12 8.28 -3.82
N ASP A 228 -12.80 8.77 -4.87
CA ASP A 228 -12.51 8.39 -6.25
C ASP A 228 -11.02 8.66 -6.59
N LYS A 229 -10.54 9.87 -6.31
CA LYS A 229 -9.17 10.26 -6.65
C LYS A 229 -8.09 9.64 -5.78
N LEU A 230 -8.36 9.35 -4.50
CA LEU A 230 -7.43 8.59 -3.66
C LEU A 230 -7.22 7.19 -4.22
N ALA A 231 -8.29 6.49 -4.56
CA ALA A 231 -8.20 5.14 -5.11
C ALA A 231 -7.63 5.16 -6.54
N GLU A 232 -8.26 5.84 -7.48
CA GLU A 232 -7.85 5.87 -8.89
C GLU A 232 -6.45 6.49 -9.08
N GLY A 233 -6.17 7.58 -8.36
CA GLY A 233 -4.89 8.30 -8.45
C GLY A 233 -3.69 7.50 -7.96
N THR A 234 -3.90 6.46 -7.15
CA THR A 234 -2.87 5.56 -6.62
C THR A 234 -2.90 4.15 -7.22
N GLY A 235 -3.90 3.85 -8.06
CA GLY A 235 -4.09 2.56 -8.72
C GLY A 235 -4.90 1.53 -7.95
N GLY A 236 -5.55 1.94 -6.87
CA GLY A 236 -6.46 1.09 -6.11
C GLY A 236 -7.87 1.00 -6.69
N GLN A 237 -8.82 0.59 -5.85
CA GLN A 237 -10.21 0.37 -6.23
C GLN A 237 -11.15 0.75 -5.09
N ILE A 238 -12.43 1.03 -5.41
CA ILE A 238 -13.47 1.40 -4.46
C ILE A 238 -14.45 0.25 -4.32
N PHE A 239 -14.84 -0.02 -3.07
CA PHE A 239 -15.86 -1.00 -2.70
C PHE A 239 -16.94 -0.34 -1.83
N SER A 240 -18.12 -0.93 -1.79
CA SER A 240 -19.16 -0.50 -0.87
C SER A 240 -18.91 -1.05 0.54
N ILE A 241 -19.19 -0.25 1.57
CA ILE A 241 -19.19 -0.72 2.96
C ILE A 241 -20.25 -1.80 3.22
N ASP A 242 -21.21 -1.96 2.32
CA ASP A 242 -22.20 -3.03 2.44
C ASP A 242 -21.71 -4.39 1.94
N GLU A 243 -20.53 -4.43 1.30
CA GLU A 243 -19.91 -5.62 0.72
C GLU A 243 -18.52 -5.90 1.34
N LEU A 244 -18.40 -5.80 2.66
CA LEU A 244 -17.12 -5.86 3.37
C LEU A 244 -16.31 -7.13 3.11
N GLN A 245 -16.95 -8.29 3.14
CA GLN A 245 -16.30 -9.57 2.87
C GLN A 245 -15.78 -9.64 1.43
N VAL A 246 -16.60 -9.18 0.47
CA VAL A 246 -16.20 -9.13 -0.94
C VAL A 246 -15.00 -8.18 -1.12
N ALA A 247 -15.03 -7.02 -0.45
CA ALA A 247 -13.96 -6.03 -0.50
C ALA A 247 -12.65 -6.60 0.07
N ALA A 248 -12.67 -7.16 1.28
CA ALA A 248 -11.51 -7.73 1.94
C ALA A 248 -10.88 -8.85 1.09
N LYS A 249 -11.70 -9.81 0.66
CA LYS A 249 -11.25 -10.91 -0.19
C LYS A 249 -10.68 -10.42 -1.52
N ALA A 250 -11.37 -9.54 -2.22
CA ALA A 250 -10.92 -9.03 -3.53
C ALA A 250 -9.59 -8.28 -3.43
N ILE A 251 -9.42 -7.46 -2.39
CA ILE A 251 -8.17 -6.71 -2.16
C ILE A 251 -7.02 -7.66 -1.84
N CYS A 252 -7.20 -8.58 -0.89
CA CYS A 252 -6.14 -9.52 -0.48
C CYS A 252 -5.74 -10.48 -1.62
N ASP A 253 -6.71 -11.03 -2.36
CA ASP A 253 -6.45 -11.87 -3.55
C ASP A 253 -5.68 -11.09 -4.62
N GLU A 254 -6.04 -9.83 -4.88
CA GLU A 254 -5.38 -9.00 -5.88
C GLU A 254 -3.93 -8.70 -5.49
N LEU A 255 -3.68 -8.37 -4.23
CA LEU A 255 -2.32 -8.12 -3.73
C LEU A 255 -1.42 -9.34 -3.87
N ARG A 256 -1.97 -10.53 -3.74
CA ARG A 256 -1.26 -11.79 -3.88
C ARG A 256 -1.03 -12.18 -5.34
N GLN A 257 -2.04 -12.06 -6.19
CA GLN A 257 -2.05 -12.72 -7.51
C GLN A 257 -1.77 -11.77 -8.67
N ASN A 258 -2.16 -10.50 -8.54
CA ASN A 258 -2.20 -9.57 -9.66
C ASN A 258 -1.30 -8.35 -9.49
N ARG A 259 -0.45 -8.35 -8.47
CA ARG A 259 0.48 -7.26 -8.19
C ARG A 259 1.82 -7.49 -8.90
N TYR A 260 2.28 -6.45 -9.61
CA TYR A 260 3.53 -6.44 -10.35
C TYR A 260 4.35 -5.21 -10.00
N VAL A 261 5.67 -5.33 -10.21
CA VAL A 261 6.60 -4.22 -10.22
C VAL A 261 7.01 -3.94 -11.66
N LEU A 262 6.77 -2.70 -12.10
CA LEU A 262 7.17 -2.21 -13.40
C LEU A 262 8.27 -1.17 -13.26
N SER A 263 9.31 -1.24 -14.10
CA SER A 263 10.34 -0.20 -14.15
C SER A 263 10.66 0.23 -15.57
N TYR A 264 10.96 1.53 -15.73
CA TYR A 264 11.40 2.16 -16.97
C TYR A 264 12.38 3.31 -16.67
N VAL A 265 13.07 3.78 -17.69
CA VAL A 265 13.88 5.03 -17.61
C VAL A 265 13.25 6.06 -18.51
N PRO A 266 12.83 7.21 -17.97
CA PRO A 266 12.23 8.26 -18.78
C PRO A 266 13.18 8.73 -19.90
N SER A 267 12.70 8.75 -21.14
CA SER A 267 13.48 9.19 -22.31
C SER A 267 13.65 10.71 -22.36
N SER A 268 12.70 11.45 -21.76
CA SER A 268 12.72 12.92 -21.72
C SER A 268 11.94 13.36 -20.47
N ALA A 269 12.62 13.53 -19.35
CA ALA A 269 11.96 13.96 -18.13
C ALA A 269 12.36 15.41 -17.80
N PRO A 270 11.42 16.36 -17.75
CA PRO A 270 11.69 17.64 -17.13
C PRO A 270 11.96 17.38 -15.63
N PHE A 271 13.13 17.79 -15.15
CA PHE A 271 13.47 17.68 -13.74
C PHE A 271 12.52 18.56 -12.90
N GLY A 272 12.09 18.04 -11.73
CA GLY A 272 11.38 18.81 -10.74
C GLY A 272 9.89 19.05 -11.01
N GLN A 273 9.28 18.38 -12.00
CA GLN A 273 7.84 18.49 -12.27
C GLN A 273 7.13 17.14 -12.15
N ALA A 274 5.89 17.17 -11.65
CA ALA A 274 5.01 16.02 -11.70
C ALA A 274 4.64 15.69 -13.15
N ARG A 275 4.64 14.40 -13.50
CA ARG A 275 4.37 13.90 -14.85
C ARG A 275 3.15 12.99 -14.85
N SER A 276 2.31 13.09 -15.87
CA SER A 276 1.21 12.14 -16.06
C SER A 276 1.77 10.76 -16.40
N LEU A 277 1.24 9.74 -15.74
CA LEU A 277 1.63 8.35 -15.95
C LEU A 277 0.41 7.54 -16.38
N LEU A 278 0.56 6.80 -17.48
CA LEU A 278 -0.46 5.90 -17.98
C LEU A 278 0.17 4.55 -18.34
N VAL A 279 -0.37 3.49 -17.79
CA VAL A 279 -0.02 2.10 -18.16
C VAL A 279 -1.25 1.49 -18.80
N VAL A 280 -1.10 0.96 -20.00
CA VAL A 280 -2.20 0.38 -20.79
C VAL A 280 -1.88 -1.09 -21.09
N GLY A 281 -2.87 -1.94 -20.97
CA GLY A 281 -2.80 -3.34 -21.39
C GLY A 281 -3.42 -3.54 -22.77
N ASN A 282 -3.05 -4.62 -23.43
CA ASN A 282 -3.75 -5.10 -24.62
C ASN A 282 -5.21 -5.46 -24.28
N GLU A 283 -6.03 -5.65 -25.31
CA GLU A 283 -7.43 -6.05 -25.16
C GLU A 283 -7.57 -7.28 -24.21
N GLY A 284 -8.52 -7.22 -23.30
CA GLY A 284 -8.75 -8.24 -22.28
C GLY A 284 -7.78 -8.22 -21.09
N ILE A 285 -7.02 -7.14 -20.91
CA ILE A 285 -6.16 -6.92 -19.75
C ILE A 285 -6.54 -5.62 -19.04
N THR A 286 -7.01 -5.75 -17.83
CA THR A 286 -7.27 -4.60 -16.93
C THR A 286 -5.99 -4.21 -16.21
N ILE A 287 -5.60 -2.93 -16.31
CA ILE A 287 -4.42 -2.36 -15.66
C ILE A 287 -4.82 -1.23 -14.73
N ARG A 288 -4.21 -1.19 -13.54
CA ARG A 288 -4.28 -0.06 -12.62
C ARG A 288 -2.90 0.28 -12.07
N SER A 289 -2.59 1.56 -12.03
CA SER A 289 -1.35 2.11 -11.46
C SER A 289 -1.61 3.53 -10.98
N LYS A 290 -0.65 4.12 -10.28
CA LYS A 290 -0.73 5.55 -9.97
C LYS A 290 -0.79 6.37 -11.25
N SER A 291 -1.56 7.46 -11.22
CA SER A 291 -1.80 8.33 -12.40
C SER A 291 -0.73 9.40 -12.60
N MET A 292 0.10 9.64 -11.59
CA MET A 292 1.16 10.65 -11.64
C MET A 292 2.47 10.10 -11.11
N GLN A 293 3.57 10.46 -11.75
CA GLN A 293 4.92 10.34 -11.24
C GLN A 293 5.33 11.70 -10.66
N GLN A 294 5.44 11.76 -9.34
CA GLN A 294 5.88 12.95 -8.66
C GLN A 294 7.39 13.17 -8.87
N PRO A 295 7.89 14.42 -8.80
CA PRO A 295 9.32 14.69 -8.84
C PRO A 295 10.02 14.01 -7.66
N ASN A 296 11.22 13.50 -7.91
CA ASN A 296 12.10 12.97 -6.85
C ASN A 296 12.79 14.11 -6.13
#